data_32c1d07f1642337ff278461322ff1026
#
_entry.id   32c1d07f1642337ff278461322ff1026
#
_cell.length_a   1.000
_cell.length_b   1.000
_cell.length_c   1.000
_cell.angle_alpha   90.00
_cell.angle_beta   90.00
_cell.angle_gamma   90.00
#
_symmetry.space_group_name_H-M   'P 1'
#
loop_
_entity.id
_entity.type
_entity.pdbx_description
1 polymer ?
#
loop_
_entity_poly.entity_id
_entity_poly.type
_entity_poly.pdbx_seq_one_letter_code
_entity_poly.pdbx_strand_id
1 'polypeptide(L)'
;MSLVTLQDIYLSFGQPALIDQVNFSIERGERVCLIGRNGAGKFTLLKLLTGQINADDGVIKYATGVRIAQLEQAVPENTQGSVFDVVAGGLGAEGELVQRYHRLTTSLANKSNNQTQINQIMLDLEACQAELDRVDGWDINRRVESIITQMALEANTDIAD
;
A
#
# COMPACT_ATOMS: atom_id res chain seq x y z
N MET A 1 -13.93 3.80 19.56
CA MET A 1 -12.53 4.29 19.65
C MET A 1 -12.16 4.82 18.30
N SER A 2 -11.93 6.13 18.20
CA SER A 2 -11.71 6.83 16.93
C SER A 2 -10.39 6.37 16.29
N LEU A 3 -10.43 6.04 15.01
CA LEU A 3 -9.24 5.70 14.20
C LEU A 3 -8.54 6.96 13.71
N VAL A 4 -9.32 7.96 13.31
CA VAL A 4 -8.82 9.27 12.84
C VAL A 4 -9.74 10.35 13.40
N THR A 5 -9.14 11.43 13.86
CA THR A 5 -9.87 12.62 14.35
C THR A 5 -9.27 13.87 13.73
N LEU A 6 -10.11 14.68 13.12
CA LEU A 6 -9.78 15.99 12.61
C LEU A 6 -10.33 17.05 13.56
N GLN A 7 -9.51 18.04 13.90
CA GLN A 7 -9.86 19.14 14.79
C GLN A 7 -9.49 20.46 14.14
N ASP A 8 -10.49 21.31 13.90
CA ASP A 8 -10.39 22.66 13.36
C ASP A 8 -9.54 22.78 12.09
N ILE A 9 -9.65 21.76 11.21
CA ILE A 9 -8.84 21.69 9.99
C ILE A 9 -9.19 22.84 9.05
N TYR A 10 -8.17 23.63 8.73
CA TYR A 10 -8.25 24.72 7.77
C TYR A 10 -7.24 24.49 6.63
N LEU A 11 -7.68 24.71 5.40
CA LEU A 11 -6.82 24.66 4.21
C LEU A 11 -7.31 25.61 3.14
N SER A 12 -6.40 26.43 2.62
CA SER A 12 -6.68 27.37 1.54
C SER A 12 -5.60 27.31 0.46
N PHE A 13 -6.00 27.30 -0.81
CA PHE A 13 -5.14 27.53 -1.97
C PHE A 13 -5.39 28.90 -2.59
N GLY A 14 -5.93 29.82 -1.83
CA GLY A 14 -6.40 31.14 -2.22
C GLY A 14 -7.72 31.44 -1.54
N GLN A 15 -8.43 32.46 -1.95
CA GLN A 15 -9.76 32.75 -1.39
C GLN A 15 -10.87 32.32 -2.35
N PRO A 16 -11.97 31.73 -1.84
CA PRO A 16 -12.25 31.34 -0.45
C PRO A 16 -11.48 30.09 0.01
N ALA A 17 -11.46 29.86 1.33
CA ALA A 17 -10.89 28.63 1.90
C ALA A 17 -11.57 27.39 1.30
N LEU A 18 -10.78 26.34 1.00
CA LEU A 18 -11.30 25.09 0.46
C LEU A 18 -11.86 24.18 1.56
N ILE A 19 -11.22 24.20 2.72
CA ILE A 19 -11.63 23.50 3.95
C ILE A 19 -11.57 24.52 5.06
N ASP A 20 -12.69 24.72 5.76
CA ASP A 20 -12.83 25.76 6.78
C ASP A 20 -13.36 25.14 8.08
N GLN A 21 -12.50 25.12 9.09
CA GLN A 21 -12.76 24.65 10.46
C GLN A 21 -13.49 23.29 10.54
N VAL A 22 -13.05 22.33 9.70
CA VAL A 22 -13.68 21.01 9.64
C VAL A 22 -13.29 20.17 10.85
N ASN A 23 -14.32 19.66 11.53
CA ASN A 23 -14.21 18.76 12.68
C ASN A 23 -14.98 17.48 12.38
N PHE A 24 -14.32 16.31 12.39
CA PHE A 24 -14.97 15.01 12.37
C PHE A 24 -14.04 13.90 12.84
N SER A 25 -14.62 12.74 13.13
CA SER A 25 -13.87 11.55 13.48
C SER A 25 -14.41 10.33 12.73
N ILE A 26 -13.56 9.33 12.53
CA ILE A 26 -13.89 8.04 11.94
C ILE A 26 -13.66 6.95 12.98
N GLU A 27 -14.71 6.21 13.32
CA GLU A 27 -14.68 5.12 14.27
C GLU A 27 -14.38 3.77 13.57
N ARG A 28 -13.96 2.77 14.35
CA ARG A 28 -13.70 1.44 13.82
C ARG A 28 -14.97 0.82 13.25
N GLY A 29 -14.90 0.31 12.00
CA GLY A 29 -16.02 -0.31 11.30
C GLY A 29 -16.98 0.69 10.65
N GLU A 30 -16.76 1.98 10.82
CA GLU A 30 -17.58 3.01 10.21
C GLU A 30 -17.30 3.14 8.72
N ARG A 31 -18.35 3.45 7.95
CA ARG A 31 -18.28 3.76 6.53
C ARG A 31 -18.75 5.18 6.31
N VAL A 32 -17.83 6.05 5.90
CA VAL A 32 -18.10 7.46 5.66
C VAL A 32 -18.15 7.75 4.17
N CYS A 33 -19.19 8.43 3.72
CA CYS A 33 -19.33 8.86 2.33
C CYS A 33 -19.19 10.38 2.23
N LEU A 34 -18.23 10.86 1.42
CA LEU A 34 -18.05 12.27 1.12
C LEU A 34 -18.87 12.66 -0.11
N ILE A 35 -19.89 13.50 0.11
CA ILE A 35 -20.77 13.98 -0.95
C ILE A 35 -20.50 15.47 -1.20
N GLY A 36 -20.47 15.87 -2.46
CA GLY A 36 -20.28 17.27 -2.85
C GLY A 36 -20.00 17.41 -4.35
N ARG A 37 -20.12 18.65 -4.85
CA ARG A 37 -19.85 18.99 -6.26
C ARG A 37 -18.38 18.74 -6.61
N ASN A 38 -18.07 18.64 -7.92
CA ASN A 38 -16.68 18.60 -8.38
C ASN A 38 -15.97 19.90 -7.97
N GLY A 39 -14.74 19.78 -7.48
CA GLY A 39 -13.98 20.90 -6.93
C GLY A 39 -14.28 21.26 -5.47
N ALA A 40 -15.24 20.61 -4.80
CA ALA A 40 -15.58 20.90 -3.39
C ALA A 40 -14.54 20.41 -2.35
N GLY A 41 -13.33 20.03 -2.74
CA GLY A 41 -12.27 19.66 -1.81
C GLY A 41 -12.30 18.19 -1.33
N LYS A 42 -13.18 17.32 -1.85
CA LYS A 42 -13.27 15.92 -1.43
C LYS A 42 -11.92 15.18 -1.56
N PHE A 43 -11.27 15.30 -2.70
CA PHE A 43 -9.99 14.67 -2.96
C PHE A 43 -8.87 15.30 -2.11
N THR A 44 -8.93 16.60 -1.88
CA THR A 44 -8.00 17.32 -1.01
C THR A 44 -8.11 16.83 0.44
N LEU A 45 -9.33 16.58 0.92
CA LEU A 45 -9.54 16.00 2.25
C LEU A 45 -8.96 14.59 2.35
N LEU A 46 -9.09 13.76 1.30
CA LEU A 46 -8.44 12.43 1.26
C LEU A 46 -6.91 12.55 1.31
N LYS A 47 -6.32 13.52 0.59
CA LYS A 47 -4.88 13.79 0.64
C LYS A 47 -4.40 14.25 2.02
N LEU A 48 -5.21 15.06 2.73
CA LEU A 48 -4.93 15.41 4.13
C LEU A 48 -4.95 14.18 5.03
N LEU A 49 -5.97 13.31 4.88
CA LEU A 49 -6.09 12.07 5.66
C LEU A 49 -4.97 11.08 5.39
N THR A 50 -4.39 11.06 4.19
CA THR A 50 -3.25 10.20 3.84
C THR A 50 -1.89 10.84 4.15
N GLY A 51 -1.87 12.10 4.62
CA GLY A 51 -0.63 12.83 4.89
C GLY A 51 0.14 13.26 3.63
N GLN A 52 -0.48 13.20 2.44
CA GLN A 52 0.14 13.69 1.19
C GLN A 52 0.25 15.21 1.14
N ILE A 53 -0.64 15.91 1.85
CA ILE A 53 -0.59 17.36 2.07
C ILE A 53 -0.84 17.66 3.54
N ASN A 54 -0.36 18.80 4.01
CA ASN A 54 -0.60 19.29 5.35
C ASN A 54 -1.73 20.33 5.34
N ALA A 55 -2.48 20.42 6.43
CA ALA A 55 -3.40 21.54 6.68
C ALA A 55 -2.61 22.81 6.99
N ASP A 56 -3.19 23.98 6.70
CA ASP A 56 -2.63 25.27 7.10
C ASP A 56 -2.83 25.52 8.60
N ASP A 57 -3.94 24.99 9.17
CA ASP A 57 -4.24 25.02 10.59
C ASP A 57 -5.09 23.82 11.01
N GLY A 58 -5.14 23.56 12.32
CA GLY A 58 -5.82 22.41 12.90
C GLY A 58 -4.92 21.18 13.10
N VAL A 59 -5.50 20.09 13.60
CA VAL A 59 -4.76 18.88 13.95
C VAL A 59 -5.49 17.64 13.46
N ILE A 60 -4.73 16.74 12.80
CA ILE A 60 -5.19 15.40 12.47
C ILE A 60 -4.52 14.41 13.41
N LYS A 61 -5.31 13.64 14.15
CA LYS A 61 -4.83 12.61 15.08
C LYS A 61 -5.18 11.23 14.56
N TYR A 62 -4.22 10.33 14.56
CA TYR A 62 -4.39 8.93 14.18
C TYR A 62 -4.24 8.04 15.41
N ALA A 63 -5.07 6.99 15.49
CA ALA A 63 -4.88 5.96 16.50
C ALA A 63 -3.55 5.22 16.28
N THR A 64 -2.94 4.77 17.38
CA THR A 64 -1.69 4.01 17.30
C THR A 64 -1.87 2.76 16.46
N GLY A 65 -0.96 2.53 15.50
CA GLY A 65 -0.99 1.36 14.62
C GLY A 65 -2.04 1.40 13.52
N VAL A 66 -2.74 2.53 13.30
CA VAL A 66 -3.63 2.67 12.15
C VAL A 66 -2.80 2.71 10.87
N ARG A 67 -3.20 1.91 9.87
CA ARG A 67 -2.66 1.96 8.51
C ARG A 67 -3.69 2.59 7.60
N ILE A 68 -3.25 3.53 6.78
CA ILE A 68 -4.10 4.24 5.83
C ILE A 68 -3.69 3.82 4.42
N ALA A 69 -4.65 3.39 3.61
CA ALA A 69 -4.46 3.11 2.20
C ALA A 69 -5.47 3.90 1.38
N GLN A 70 -5.07 4.32 0.21
CA GLN A 70 -5.91 5.05 -0.74
C GLN A 70 -5.88 4.34 -2.09
N LEU A 71 -7.06 4.13 -2.67
CA LEU A 71 -7.17 3.75 -4.07
C LEU A 71 -7.06 5.01 -4.92
N GLU A 72 -6.06 5.06 -5.78
CA GLU A 72 -5.87 6.17 -6.71
C GLU A 72 -6.86 6.11 -7.87
N GLN A 73 -7.27 7.26 -8.42
CA GLN A 73 -8.17 7.33 -9.57
C GLN A 73 -7.47 7.00 -10.89
N ALA A 74 -6.17 7.30 -10.97
CA ALA A 74 -5.35 7.00 -12.12
C ALA A 74 -4.49 5.77 -11.86
N VAL A 75 -4.30 4.93 -12.88
CA VAL A 75 -3.30 3.86 -12.81
C VAL A 75 -1.93 4.53 -12.72
N PRO A 76 -1.08 4.19 -11.74
CA PRO A 76 0.25 4.76 -11.64
C PRO A 76 1.07 4.45 -12.90
N GLU A 77 1.48 5.48 -13.64
CA GLU A 77 2.19 5.34 -14.94
C GLU A 77 3.55 4.65 -14.84
N ASN A 78 4.11 4.51 -13.64
CA ASN A 78 5.45 3.96 -13.40
C ASN A 78 5.43 2.67 -12.56
N THR A 79 4.31 1.95 -12.54
CA THR A 79 4.25 0.67 -11.84
C THR A 79 5.05 -0.36 -12.64
N GLN A 80 6.12 -0.89 -12.04
CA GLN A 80 7.00 -1.89 -12.66
C GLN A 80 6.97 -3.18 -11.85
N GLY A 81 7.17 -4.30 -12.55
CA GLY A 81 7.24 -5.62 -11.95
C GLY A 81 5.97 -6.45 -12.16
N SER A 82 5.96 -7.64 -11.59
CA SER A 82 4.84 -8.54 -11.68
C SER A 82 3.65 -8.09 -10.84
N VAL A 83 2.46 -8.61 -11.14
CA VAL A 83 1.26 -8.45 -10.30
C VAL A 83 1.57 -8.79 -8.85
N PHE A 84 2.33 -9.87 -8.60
CA PHE A 84 2.77 -10.26 -7.26
C PHE A 84 3.60 -9.16 -6.59
N ASP A 85 4.57 -8.58 -7.31
CA ASP A 85 5.42 -7.52 -6.78
C ASP A 85 4.61 -6.31 -6.33
N VAL A 86 3.64 -5.90 -7.12
CA VAL A 86 2.82 -4.72 -6.81
C VAL A 86 1.90 -4.97 -5.62
N VAL A 87 1.22 -6.12 -5.58
CA VAL A 87 0.33 -6.47 -4.46
C VAL A 87 1.12 -6.61 -3.15
N ALA A 88 2.26 -7.30 -3.18
CA ALA A 88 3.12 -7.45 -2.02
C ALA A 88 3.74 -6.10 -1.57
N GLY A 89 4.13 -5.24 -2.50
CA GLY A 89 4.69 -3.91 -2.22
C GLY A 89 3.77 -3.01 -1.41
N GLY A 90 2.45 -3.17 -1.55
CA GLY A 90 1.47 -2.46 -0.73
C GLY A 90 1.51 -2.79 0.77
N LEU A 91 2.26 -3.82 1.19
CA LEU A 91 2.40 -4.24 2.59
C LEU A 91 3.64 -3.65 3.28
N GLY A 92 4.41 -2.80 2.59
CA GLY A 92 5.62 -2.18 3.14
C GLY A 92 6.77 -3.17 3.34
N ALA A 93 7.56 -2.99 4.41
CA ALA A 93 8.77 -3.78 4.66
C ALA A 93 8.54 -5.30 4.71
N GLU A 94 7.41 -5.73 5.26
CA GLU A 94 7.03 -7.16 5.28
C GLU A 94 6.76 -7.67 3.86
N GLY A 95 6.17 -6.83 3.00
CA GLY A 95 5.92 -7.14 1.59
C GLY A 95 7.18 -7.22 0.75
N GLU A 96 8.19 -6.38 1.02
CA GLU A 96 9.49 -6.42 0.32
C GLU A 96 10.20 -7.77 0.50
N LEU A 97 10.11 -8.34 1.69
CA LEU A 97 10.70 -9.65 1.97
C LEU A 97 10.00 -10.76 1.18
N VAL A 98 8.68 -10.72 1.12
CA VAL A 98 7.88 -11.67 0.33
C VAL A 98 8.12 -11.49 -1.17
N GLN A 99 8.27 -10.27 -1.68
CA GLN A 99 8.68 -10.00 -3.06
C GLN A 99 10.05 -10.62 -3.38
N ARG A 100 11.03 -10.43 -2.48
CA ARG A 100 12.37 -10.99 -2.65
C ARG A 100 12.32 -12.52 -2.76
N TYR A 101 11.57 -13.17 -1.89
CA TYR A 101 11.37 -14.61 -1.92
C TYR A 101 10.74 -15.05 -3.24
N HIS A 102 9.68 -14.39 -3.69
CA HIS A 102 9.00 -14.71 -4.94
C HIS A 102 9.92 -14.55 -6.16
N ARG A 103 10.70 -13.47 -6.23
CA ARG A 103 11.69 -13.25 -7.31
C ARG A 103 12.77 -14.32 -7.33
N LEU A 104 13.29 -14.74 -6.17
CA LEU A 104 14.30 -15.78 -6.07
C LEU A 104 13.75 -17.13 -6.54
N THR A 105 12.54 -17.52 -6.13
CA THR A 105 11.90 -18.76 -6.56
C THR A 105 11.61 -18.76 -8.06
N THR A 106 11.10 -17.66 -8.61
CA THR A 106 10.87 -17.51 -10.05
C THR A 106 12.19 -17.56 -10.84
N SER A 107 13.25 -16.92 -10.32
CA SER A 107 14.57 -16.97 -10.93
C SER A 107 15.18 -18.37 -10.93
N LEU A 108 14.96 -19.16 -9.88
CA LEU A 108 15.42 -20.54 -9.80
C LEU A 108 14.76 -21.43 -10.84
N ALA A 109 13.49 -21.17 -11.15
CA ALA A 109 12.74 -21.89 -12.19
C ALA A 109 13.24 -21.57 -13.62
N ASN A 110 14.02 -20.51 -13.81
CA ASN A 110 14.53 -20.11 -15.12
C ASN A 110 15.63 -21.08 -15.60
N LYS A 111 15.35 -21.77 -16.71
CA LYS A 111 16.25 -22.76 -17.31
C LYS A 111 17.54 -22.17 -17.88
N SER A 112 17.66 -20.85 -17.99
CA SER A 112 18.86 -20.17 -18.49
C SER A 112 19.96 -20.02 -17.44
N ASN A 113 19.72 -20.32 -16.17
CA ASN A 113 20.69 -20.20 -15.10
C ASN A 113 21.79 -21.26 -15.20
N ASN A 114 23.04 -20.84 -15.03
CA ASN A 114 24.17 -21.74 -14.90
C ASN A 114 24.28 -22.26 -13.43
N GLN A 115 25.12 -23.31 -13.20
CA GLN A 115 25.26 -23.93 -11.88
C GLN A 115 25.69 -22.94 -10.79
N THR A 116 26.56 -21.98 -11.10
CA THR A 116 27.03 -20.97 -10.15
C THR A 116 25.88 -20.03 -9.74
N GLN A 117 25.07 -19.60 -10.69
CA GLN A 117 23.89 -18.78 -10.42
C GLN A 117 22.84 -19.52 -9.58
N ILE A 118 22.60 -20.79 -9.90
CA ILE A 118 21.70 -21.63 -9.13
C ILE A 118 22.15 -21.75 -7.68
N ASN A 119 23.45 -22.02 -7.44
CA ASN A 119 24.00 -22.13 -6.09
C ASN A 119 23.84 -20.81 -5.31
N GLN A 120 24.09 -19.66 -5.96
CA GLN A 120 23.90 -18.35 -5.32
C GLN A 120 22.43 -18.09 -4.97
N ILE A 121 21.52 -18.37 -5.90
CA ILE A 121 20.07 -18.20 -5.66
C ILE A 121 19.61 -19.09 -4.50
N MET A 122 20.12 -20.31 -4.38
CA MET A 122 19.79 -21.21 -3.27
C MET A 122 20.24 -20.66 -1.92
N LEU A 123 21.46 -20.10 -1.82
CA LEU A 123 21.94 -19.45 -0.60
C LEU A 123 21.08 -18.23 -0.21
N ASP A 124 20.73 -17.42 -1.20
CA ASP A 124 19.88 -16.24 -0.99
C ASP A 124 18.46 -16.65 -0.57
N LEU A 125 17.94 -17.76 -1.10
CA LEU A 125 16.65 -18.34 -0.71
C LEU A 125 16.66 -18.81 0.75
N GLU A 126 17.69 -19.55 1.17
CA GLU A 126 17.83 -20.01 2.56
C GLU A 126 17.86 -18.83 3.53
N ALA A 127 18.63 -17.78 3.21
CA ALA A 127 18.67 -16.57 4.02
C ALA A 127 17.30 -15.87 4.09
N CYS A 128 16.63 -15.74 2.95
CA CYS A 128 15.30 -15.12 2.85
C CYS A 128 14.23 -15.92 3.63
N GLN A 129 14.26 -17.24 3.57
CA GLN A 129 13.37 -18.12 4.33
C GLN A 129 13.56 -17.93 5.83
N ALA A 130 14.82 -17.88 6.30
CA ALA A 130 15.10 -17.65 7.72
C ALA A 130 14.60 -16.29 8.20
N GLU A 131 14.59 -15.26 7.35
CA GLU A 131 13.99 -13.96 7.67
C GLU A 131 12.45 -14.03 7.70
N LEU A 132 11.82 -14.72 6.73
CA LEU A 132 10.37 -14.93 6.68
C LEU A 132 9.86 -15.66 7.92
N ASP A 133 10.58 -16.68 8.39
CA ASP A 133 10.23 -17.42 9.61
C ASP A 133 10.22 -16.54 10.87
N ARG A 134 11.07 -15.51 10.92
CA ARG A 134 11.15 -14.60 12.08
C ARG A 134 10.01 -13.60 12.14
N VAL A 135 9.43 -13.21 10.99
CA VAL A 135 8.43 -12.13 10.89
C VAL A 135 7.04 -12.63 10.52
N ASP A 136 6.80 -13.96 10.63
CA ASP A 136 5.53 -14.58 10.18
C ASP A 136 5.18 -14.26 8.70
N GLY A 137 6.23 -14.11 7.89
CA GLY A 137 6.12 -13.70 6.49
C GLY A 137 5.36 -14.69 5.60
N TRP A 138 5.26 -15.94 5.99
CA TRP A 138 4.48 -16.95 5.27
C TRP A 138 2.98 -16.69 5.29
N ASP A 139 2.45 -16.11 6.38
CA ASP A 139 1.05 -15.67 6.42
C ASP A 139 0.81 -14.54 5.42
N ILE A 140 1.76 -13.61 5.33
CA ILE A 140 1.73 -12.50 4.37
C ILE A 140 1.75 -13.03 2.94
N ASN A 141 2.65 -13.96 2.62
CA ASN A 141 2.72 -14.59 1.30
C ASN A 141 1.38 -15.23 0.91
N ARG A 142 0.79 -16.04 1.79
CA ARG A 142 -0.53 -16.66 1.55
C ARG A 142 -1.63 -15.63 1.32
N ARG A 143 -1.61 -14.51 2.04
CA ARG A 143 -2.59 -13.42 1.87
C ARG A 143 -2.44 -12.74 0.51
N VAL A 144 -1.20 -12.48 0.07
CA VAL A 144 -0.92 -11.93 -1.26
C VAL A 144 -1.44 -12.88 -2.35
N GLU A 145 -1.09 -14.17 -2.29
CA GLU A 145 -1.56 -15.18 -3.24
C GLU A 145 -3.09 -15.32 -3.25
N SER A 146 -3.72 -15.26 -2.06
CA SER A 146 -5.17 -15.31 -1.93
C SER A 146 -5.86 -14.11 -2.61
N ILE A 147 -5.32 -12.90 -2.43
CA ILE A 147 -5.86 -11.70 -3.07
C ILE A 147 -5.73 -11.79 -4.59
N ILE A 148 -4.57 -12.18 -5.10
CA ILE A 148 -4.32 -12.33 -6.54
C ILE A 148 -5.30 -13.35 -7.14
N THR A 149 -5.49 -14.49 -6.47
CA THR A 149 -6.44 -15.53 -6.88
C THR A 149 -7.89 -15.04 -6.86
N GLN A 150 -8.30 -14.32 -5.81
CA GLN A 150 -9.66 -13.76 -5.71
C GLN A 150 -9.95 -12.73 -6.80
N MET A 151 -8.94 -12.00 -7.24
CA MET A 151 -9.06 -11.04 -8.34
C MET A 151 -8.93 -11.69 -9.73
N ALA A 152 -8.73 -13.01 -9.81
CA ALA A 152 -8.49 -13.77 -11.04
C ALA A 152 -7.33 -13.21 -11.87
N LEU A 153 -6.25 -12.78 -11.20
CA LEU A 153 -5.04 -12.27 -11.82
C LEU A 153 -3.96 -13.37 -11.85
N GLU A 154 -3.02 -13.23 -12.79
CA GLU A 154 -1.83 -14.09 -12.86
C GLU A 154 -0.65 -13.43 -12.16
N ALA A 155 -0.09 -14.08 -11.14
CA ALA A 155 0.94 -13.52 -10.27
C ALA A 155 2.20 -13.03 -11.01
N ASN A 156 2.61 -13.72 -12.07
CA ASN A 156 3.84 -13.46 -12.81
C ASN A 156 3.67 -12.55 -14.03
N THR A 157 2.44 -12.10 -14.32
CA THR A 157 2.20 -11.16 -15.42
C THR A 157 2.85 -9.82 -15.09
N ASP A 158 3.58 -9.25 -16.04
CA ASP A 158 4.12 -7.90 -15.91
C ASP A 158 2.96 -6.89 -16.00
N ILE A 159 2.97 -5.90 -15.13
CA ILE A 159 1.91 -4.86 -15.12
C ILE A 159 1.98 -3.91 -16.31
N ALA A 160 3.14 -3.87 -16.98
CA ALA A 160 3.33 -3.05 -18.17
C ALA A 160 2.73 -3.67 -19.44
N ASP A 161 2.33 -4.94 -19.42
CA ASP A 161 1.68 -5.66 -20.52
C ASP A 161 0.14 -5.56 -20.41
#